data_1df4351c31c37967dbd53ab4513605e3
#
_entry.id   1df4351c31c37967dbd53ab4513605e3
#
_cell.length_a   1.000
_cell.length_b   1.000
_cell.length_c   1.000
_cell.angle_alpha   90.00
_cell.angle_beta   90.00
_cell.angle_gamma   90.00
#
_symmetry.space_group_name_H-M   'P 1'
#
loop_
_entity.id
_entity.type
_entity.pdbx_description
1 polymer ?
#
loop_
_entity_poly.entity_id
_entity_poly.type
_entity_poly.pdbx_seq_one_letter_code
_entity_poly.pdbx_strand_id
1 'polypeptide(L)'
;MKNRFLRQFAVGIAAIAAFSSCDSGVEEWNGDNGNGNGTDKPAAEVCWHERAFDTYSAILSAYYIRSGSAAGLFNENSPKASGDGAASFLWPYDGIVSGLAALNRLGYDVDYVSAVENFQKYYRPSGVVATGGYGSSTDGVNGGGDRFYDDNSIVGIELVEAFRQTSDTRYLDRCAQIVRFLNSGLDDTMGRALWWNESYKNVPGNDSSNKPCCANGFAAWFLMSYYEVCPQSEKTGILDFARTLYTWLYDNLRDPSDNVYWNSKGADGVINTTKWTYNSGAMIAAGLRLYKATGDVSYLNQAKATADGAYNYFVKSRNGLALCYPTNDPWFTIQLVKAFIELEPEYPACRTYIDVFITNLEYAWEHGRMDNGLFHEDWTGKNVNPDRDRSLLMQAAALESLATAALYKGERK
;
A
#
# COMPACT_ATOMS: atom_id res chain seq x y z
N MET A 1 -35.55 -16.33 -41.12
CA MET A 1 -34.54 -17.22 -41.71
C MET A 1 -33.22 -17.04 -40.97
N LYS A 2 -32.80 -18.15 -40.30
CA LYS A 2 -31.43 -18.63 -39.98
C LYS A 2 -30.44 -17.63 -39.37
N ASN A 3 -30.21 -17.64 -38.08
CA ASN A 3 -29.23 -18.47 -37.30
C ASN A 3 -27.80 -18.59 -37.88
N ARG A 4 -26.83 -18.28 -36.96
CA ARG A 4 -25.40 -18.69 -36.83
C ARG A 4 -24.47 -17.49 -36.83
N PHE A 5 -23.53 -17.27 -35.84
CA PHE A 5 -22.64 -18.19 -35.13
C PHE A 5 -22.13 -17.55 -33.81
N LEU A 6 -22.41 -18.19 -32.71
CA LEU A 6 -21.62 -18.16 -31.50
C LEU A 6 -20.41 -19.10 -31.71
N ARG A 7 -19.20 -18.63 -31.47
CA ARG A 7 -18.06 -19.51 -31.10
C ARG A 7 -17.37 -18.97 -29.89
N GLN A 8 -17.56 -19.70 -28.82
CA GLN A 8 -16.75 -19.69 -27.60
C GLN A 8 -15.33 -20.13 -27.94
N PHE A 9 -14.33 -19.41 -27.43
CA PHE A 9 -13.01 -19.97 -27.17
C PHE A 9 -12.81 -19.98 -25.65
N ALA A 10 -13.14 -21.10 -25.03
CA ALA A 10 -12.65 -21.47 -23.73
C ALA A 10 -11.24 -22.07 -23.94
N VAL A 11 -10.20 -21.35 -23.51
CA VAL A 11 -8.88 -21.93 -23.30
C VAL A 11 -8.80 -22.28 -21.83
N GLY A 12 -9.00 -23.56 -21.51
CA GLY A 12 -8.75 -24.10 -20.20
C GLY A 12 -7.25 -24.17 -19.93
N ILE A 13 -6.75 -23.38 -19.00
CA ILE A 13 -5.48 -23.63 -18.34
C ILE A 13 -5.82 -24.38 -17.06
N ALA A 14 -5.58 -25.68 -17.05
CA ALA A 14 -5.56 -26.49 -15.84
C ALA A 14 -4.25 -26.16 -15.11
N ALA A 15 -4.29 -25.20 -14.18
CA ALA A 15 -3.29 -25.05 -13.17
C ALA A 15 -3.54 -26.12 -12.11
N ILE A 16 -2.67 -27.10 -12.01
CA ILE A 16 -2.61 -28.01 -10.87
C ILE A 16 -2.05 -27.19 -9.71
N ALA A 17 -2.95 -26.65 -8.88
CA ALA A 17 -2.59 -26.06 -7.60
C ALA A 17 -2.24 -27.22 -6.66
N ALA A 18 -0.96 -27.41 -6.38
CA ALA A 18 -0.54 -28.16 -5.21
C ALA A 18 -0.90 -27.31 -3.99
N PHE A 19 -1.96 -27.67 -3.28
CA PHE A 19 -2.29 -27.06 -1.98
C PHE A 19 -1.25 -27.54 -0.98
N SER A 20 -0.33 -26.68 -0.58
CA SER A 20 0.49 -26.85 0.62
C SER A 20 -0.36 -26.37 1.80
N SER A 21 -0.95 -27.30 2.54
CA SER A 21 -1.53 -27.01 3.84
C SER A 21 -0.39 -27.02 4.85
N CYS A 22 -0.18 -25.92 5.57
CA CYS A 22 0.66 -25.92 6.77
C CYS A 22 -0.05 -26.76 7.84
N ASP A 23 0.37 -28.01 8.01
CA ASP A 23 -0.19 -28.89 9.03
C ASP A 23 0.50 -28.58 10.37
N SER A 24 -0.21 -27.92 11.28
CA SER A 24 0.23 -27.70 12.65
C SER A 24 0.08 -29.00 13.44
N GLY A 25 1.03 -29.92 13.26
CA GLY A 25 1.11 -31.14 14.06
C GLY A 25 1.42 -30.80 15.52
N VAL A 26 0.37 -30.74 16.34
CA VAL A 26 0.51 -30.83 17.80
C VAL A 26 0.81 -32.29 18.13
N GLU A 27 2.10 -32.67 18.18
CA GLU A 27 2.48 -33.96 18.74
C GLU A 27 2.44 -33.85 20.25
N GLU A 28 1.59 -34.69 20.89
CA GLU A 28 1.65 -34.96 22.32
C GLU A 28 3.03 -35.56 22.70
N TRP A 29 3.69 -34.92 23.61
CA TRP A 29 4.99 -35.33 24.12
C TRP A 29 4.87 -36.59 24.98
N ASN A 30 5.17 -37.77 24.41
CA ASN A 30 5.43 -38.98 25.14
C ASN A 30 6.95 -39.17 25.29
N GLY A 31 7.46 -38.95 26.53
CA GLY A 31 8.85 -39.15 26.81
C GLY A 31 9.29 -40.59 26.64
N ASP A 32 10.29 -40.83 25.79
CA ASP A 32 11.12 -42.02 25.84
C ASP A 32 12.59 -41.66 25.56
N ASN A 33 13.47 -42.18 26.43
CA ASN A 33 14.91 -41.99 26.38
C ASN A 33 15.53 -42.92 25.31
N GLY A 34 16.01 -42.34 24.20
CA GLY A 34 16.74 -43.10 23.16
C GLY A 34 17.81 -42.28 22.49
N ASN A 35 19.06 -42.66 22.76
CA ASN A 35 20.29 -42.19 22.12
C ASN A 35 20.21 -42.42 20.60
N GLY A 36 20.23 -41.37 19.79
CA GLY A 36 20.18 -41.51 18.31
C GLY A 36 20.67 -40.27 17.57
N ASN A 37 21.65 -40.46 16.73
CA ASN A 37 22.30 -39.57 15.79
C ASN A 37 21.43 -38.43 15.29
N GLY A 38 22.01 -37.21 15.26
CA GLY A 38 21.40 -36.01 14.70
C GLY A 38 21.03 -36.21 13.26
N THR A 39 19.74 -36.41 13.02
CA THR A 39 19.09 -36.09 11.73
C THR A 39 18.63 -34.66 11.85
N ASP A 40 19.19 -33.76 11.02
CA ASP A 40 18.68 -32.42 10.86
C ASP A 40 17.15 -32.50 10.60
N LYS A 41 16.34 -32.10 11.58
CA LYS A 41 14.92 -31.86 11.32
C LYS A 41 14.86 -30.82 10.21
N PRO A 42 14.07 -31.03 9.16
CA PRO A 42 13.84 -29.96 8.19
C PRO A 42 13.36 -28.73 8.95
N ALA A 43 13.96 -27.57 8.66
CA ALA A 43 13.49 -26.32 9.24
C ALA A 43 11.98 -26.23 9.00
N ALA A 44 11.22 -25.95 10.06
CA ALA A 44 9.77 -25.81 9.93
C ALA A 44 9.48 -24.82 8.80
N GLU A 45 8.63 -25.22 7.86
CA GLU A 45 8.26 -24.38 6.74
C GLU A 45 7.63 -23.09 7.25
N VAL A 46 8.11 -21.94 6.74
CA VAL A 46 7.63 -20.63 7.17
C VAL A 46 6.18 -20.45 6.70
N CYS A 47 5.24 -20.32 7.62
CA CYS A 47 3.84 -20.09 7.34
C CYS A 47 3.52 -18.59 7.42
N TRP A 48 3.58 -17.91 6.29
CA TRP A 48 3.42 -16.46 6.20
C TRP A 48 2.01 -16.00 6.56
N HIS A 49 0.96 -16.74 6.15
CA HIS A 49 -0.43 -16.37 6.44
C HIS A 49 -0.73 -16.43 7.95
N GLU A 50 -0.16 -17.40 8.69
CA GLU A 50 -0.31 -17.47 10.13
C GLU A 50 0.41 -16.30 10.82
N ARG A 51 1.64 -15.99 10.40
CA ARG A 51 2.38 -14.82 10.90
C ARG A 51 1.61 -13.51 10.68
N ALA A 52 0.96 -13.35 9.53
CA ALA A 52 0.11 -12.19 9.25
C ALA A 52 -1.10 -12.13 10.19
N PHE A 53 -1.77 -13.25 10.42
CA PHE A 53 -2.93 -13.30 11.31
C PHE A 53 -2.57 -13.11 12.78
N ASP A 54 -1.44 -13.63 13.24
CA ASP A 54 -0.89 -13.39 14.59
C ASP A 54 -0.61 -11.90 14.79
N THR A 55 0.02 -11.26 13.80
CA THR A 55 0.29 -9.81 13.83
C THR A 55 -1.00 -9.01 13.88
N TYR A 56 -2.01 -9.37 13.08
CA TYR A 56 -3.33 -8.75 13.15
C TYR A 56 -3.98 -8.91 14.54
N SER A 57 -3.88 -10.09 15.13
CA SER A 57 -4.41 -10.35 16.46
C SER A 57 -3.74 -9.47 17.54
N ALA A 58 -2.42 -9.26 17.44
CA ALA A 58 -1.68 -8.35 18.32
C ALA A 58 -2.13 -6.88 18.11
N ILE A 59 -2.34 -6.46 16.85
CA ILE A 59 -2.85 -5.12 16.51
C ILE A 59 -4.26 -4.91 17.08
N LEU A 60 -5.17 -5.89 16.93
CA LEU A 60 -6.52 -5.82 17.51
C LEU A 60 -6.49 -5.68 19.03
N SER A 61 -5.59 -6.40 19.69
CA SER A 61 -5.43 -6.34 21.14
C SER A 61 -4.95 -4.96 21.62
N ALA A 62 -4.02 -4.36 20.88
CA ALA A 62 -3.31 -3.16 21.31
C ALA A 62 -4.02 -1.85 20.87
N TYR A 63 -4.66 -1.82 19.69
CA TYR A 63 -5.11 -0.56 19.07
C TYR A 63 -6.62 -0.47 18.86
N TYR A 64 -7.35 -1.60 18.76
CA TYR A 64 -8.74 -1.58 18.33
C TYR A 64 -9.68 -0.90 19.32
N ILE A 65 -10.50 0.03 18.85
CA ILE A 65 -11.47 0.79 19.65
C ILE A 65 -12.81 0.07 19.63
N ARG A 66 -13.24 -0.45 20.79
CA ARG A 66 -14.41 -1.32 20.91
C ARG A 66 -15.71 -0.58 21.16
N SER A 67 -15.67 0.68 21.58
CA SER A 67 -16.87 1.41 22.02
C SER A 67 -16.76 2.93 21.78
N GLY A 68 -17.87 3.64 21.87
CA GLY A 68 -17.95 5.07 21.65
C GLY A 68 -18.08 5.46 20.18
N SER A 69 -17.94 6.75 19.85
CA SER A 69 -18.08 7.28 18.49
C SER A 69 -17.01 6.76 17.53
N ALA A 70 -15.83 6.41 18.06
CA ALA A 70 -14.71 5.86 17.29
C ALA A 70 -14.71 4.32 17.24
N ALA A 71 -15.74 3.63 17.74
CA ALA A 71 -15.80 2.16 17.70
C ALA A 71 -15.60 1.63 16.26
N GLY A 72 -14.81 0.58 16.11
CA GLY A 72 -14.45 0.00 14.81
C GLY A 72 -13.24 0.66 14.14
N LEU A 73 -12.69 1.73 14.73
CA LEU A 73 -11.41 2.32 14.35
C LEU A 73 -10.29 1.84 15.29
N PHE A 74 -9.10 2.37 15.10
CA PHE A 74 -7.89 2.04 15.85
C PHE A 74 -7.30 3.30 16.50
N ASN A 75 -6.56 3.13 17.59
CA ASN A 75 -5.76 4.21 18.18
C ASN A 75 -4.55 4.52 17.28
N GLU A 76 -4.08 5.77 17.30
CA GLU A 76 -2.86 6.18 16.56
C GLU A 76 -1.62 5.50 17.14
N ASN A 77 -1.52 5.42 18.46
CA ASN A 77 -0.40 4.82 19.18
C ASN A 77 -0.87 3.82 20.23
N SER A 78 -0.02 2.82 20.54
CA SER A 78 -0.19 1.92 21.67
C SER A 78 1.14 1.73 22.43
N PRO A 79 1.23 2.17 23.71
CA PRO A 79 0.22 2.90 24.47
C PRO A 79 -0.06 4.28 23.84
N LYS A 80 -1.27 4.83 24.10
CA LYS A 80 -1.65 6.16 23.63
C LYS A 80 -0.63 7.21 24.02
N ALA A 81 -0.28 8.09 23.06
CA ALA A 81 0.56 9.24 23.31
C ALA A 81 -0.25 10.45 23.83
N SER A 82 0.44 11.35 24.52
CA SER A 82 -0.16 12.65 24.88
C SER A 82 -0.44 13.43 23.59
N GLY A 83 -1.71 13.79 23.37
CA GLY A 83 -2.15 14.48 22.16
C GLY A 83 -2.77 13.60 21.09
N ASP A 84 -2.75 12.27 21.25
CA ASP A 84 -3.51 11.38 20.36
C ASP A 84 -5.00 11.73 20.41
N GLY A 85 -5.61 11.75 19.23
CA GLY A 85 -7.05 11.90 19.08
C GLY A 85 -7.83 10.70 19.60
N ALA A 86 -9.15 10.70 19.38
CA ALA A 86 -10.00 9.58 19.74
C ALA A 86 -9.78 8.35 18.84
N ALA A 87 -9.27 8.55 17.62
CA ALA A 87 -8.90 7.53 16.66
C ALA A 87 -7.61 7.93 15.91
N SER A 88 -7.03 6.99 15.17
CA SER A 88 -5.90 7.23 14.29
C SER A 88 -6.23 8.23 13.17
N PHE A 89 -5.18 8.77 12.57
CA PHE A 89 -5.31 9.46 11.30
C PHE A 89 -5.74 8.49 10.19
N LEU A 90 -6.18 9.07 9.06
CA LEU A 90 -6.69 8.33 7.90
C LEU A 90 -5.62 7.40 7.30
N TRP A 91 -4.41 7.89 7.11
CA TRP A 91 -3.32 7.12 6.51
C TRP A 91 -2.95 5.84 7.31
N PRO A 92 -2.69 5.88 8.65
CA PRO A 92 -2.50 4.64 9.42
C PRO A 92 -3.72 3.70 9.38
N TYR A 93 -4.93 4.25 9.35
CA TYR A 93 -6.15 3.46 9.22
C TYR A 93 -6.23 2.74 7.86
N ASP A 94 -5.89 3.44 6.77
CA ASP A 94 -5.83 2.88 5.43
C ASP A 94 -4.85 1.71 5.36
N GLY A 95 -3.68 1.83 5.98
CA GLY A 95 -2.73 0.72 6.08
C GLY A 95 -3.31 -0.53 6.75
N ILE A 96 -4.18 -0.37 7.76
CA ILE A 96 -4.92 -1.50 8.35
C ILE A 96 -5.91 -2.09 7.35
N VAL A 97 -6.66 -1.26 6.62
CA VAL A 97 -7.62 -1.74 5.62
C VAL A 97 -6.91 -2.53 4.52
N SER A 98 -5.75 -2.07 4.05
CA SER A 98 -4.92 -2.79 3.07
C SER A 98 -4.46 -4.16 3.60
N GLY A 99 -4.01 -4.23 4.86
CA GLY A 99 -3.67 -5.49 5.52
C GLY A 99 -4.86 -6.45 5.64
N LEU A 100 -6.05 -5.91 5.98
CA LEU A 100 -7.29 -6.70 6.04
C LEU A 100 -7.75 -7.19 4.67
N ALA A 101 -7.58 -6.38 3.61
CA ALA A 101 -7.85 -6.80 2.24
C ALA A 101 -7.01 -8.03 1.85
N ALA A 102 -5.73 -8.03 2.24
CA ALA A 102 -4.83 -9.15 1.99
C ALA A 102 -5.21 -10.39 2.82
N LEU A 103 -5.55 -10.25 4.11
CA LEU A 103 -6.03 -11.36 4.95
C LEU A 103 -7.34 -11.97 4.42
N ASN A 104 -8.28 -11.13 3.98
CA ASN A 104 -9.54 -11.60 3.38
C ASN A 104 -9.26 -12.43 2.11
N ARG A 105 -8.32 -11.99 1.27
CA ARG A 105 -7.87 -12.76 0.08
C ARG A 105 -7.18 -14.08 0.43
N LEU A 106 -6.52 -14.15 1.58
CA LEU A 106 -5.94 -15.39 2.10
C LEU A 106 -6.99 -16.37 2.64
N GLY A 107 -8.25 -15.94 2.81
CA GLY A 107 -9.37 -16.75 3.27
C GLY A 107 -9.68 -16.61 4.75
N TYR A 108 -9.08 -15.64 5.44
CA TYR A 108 -9.43 -15.34 6.83
C TYR A 108 -10.78 -14.60 6.91
N ASP A 109 -11.60 -15.03 7.86
CA ASP A 109 -12.84 -14.32 8.23
C ASP A 109 -12.48 -13.11 9.11
N VAL A 110 -12.19 -12.00 8.45
CA VAL A 110 -11.89 -10.71 9.08
C VAL A 110 -12.94 -9.68 8.70
N ASP A 111 -13.20 -8.71 9.57
CA ASP A 111 -14.24 -7.69 9.35
C ASP A 111 -13.81 -6.62 8.31
N TYR A 112 -13.39 -7.11 7.12
CA TYR A 112 -12.86 -6.27 6.04
C TYR A 112 -13.90 -5.27 5.53
N VAL A 113 -15.13 -5.72 5.28
CA VAL A 113 -16.18 -4.86 4.73
C VAL A 113 -16.51 -3.71 5.67
N SER A 114 -16.67 -4.00 6.98
CA SER A 114 -16.89 -2.94 7.97
C SER A 114 -15.71 -1.99 8.08
N ALA A 115 -14.48 -2.49 7.93
CA ALA A 115 -13.30 -1.63 7.92
C ALA A 115 -13.33 -0.66 6.73
N VAL A 116 -13.67 -1.12 5.53
CA VAL A 116 -13.85 -0.26 4.35
C VAL A 116 -14.98 0.76 4.56
N GLU A 117 -16.12 0.34 5.15
CA GLU A 117 -17.23 1.25 5.43
C GLU A 117 -16.83 2.32 6.45
N ASN A 118 -15.96 2.03 7.38
CA ASN A 118 -15.48 3.00 8.38
C ASN A 118 -14.64 4.16 7.78
N PHE A 119 -14.17 4.09 6.53
CA PHE A 119 -13.66 5.27 5.84
C PHE A 119 -14.66 6.43 5.86
N GLN A 120 -15.96 6.14 5.88
CA GLN A 120 -17.00 7.19 5.94
C GLN A 120 -16.92 8.06 7.21
N LYS A 121 -16.25 7.60 8.27
CA LYS A 121 -16.00 8.40 9.47
C LYS A 121 -14.99 9.53 9.23
N TYR A 122 -14.17 9.41 8.18
CA TYR A 122 -13.22 10.44 7.74
C TYR A 122 -13.82 11.32 6.63
N TYR A 123 -14.97 10.94 6.05
CA TYR A 123 -15.56 11.66 4.94
C TYR A 123 -16.12 13.01 5.35
N ARG A 124 -15.82 14.05 4.55
CA ARG A 124 -16.40 15.40 4.67
C ARG A 124 -17.00 15.82 3.33
N PRO A 125 -18.28 16.27 3.33
CA PRO A 125 -18.98 16.67 2.11
C PRO A 125 -18.39 17.92 1.47
N SER A 126 -17.68 18.75 2.22
CA SER A 126 -17.02 19.98 1.77
C SER A 126 -15.84 20.32 2.68
N GLY A 127 -14.96 21.19 2.24
CA GLY A 127 -13.84 21.76 2.96
C GLY A 127 -13.46 23.12 2.35
N VAL A 128 -12.18 23.38 2.12
CA VAL A 128 -11.73 24.55 1.37
C VAL A 128 -12.30 24.51 -0.06
N VAL A 129 -12.32 23.33 -0.67
CA VAL A 129 -13.10 23.12 -1.91
C VAL A 129 -14.46 22.54 -1.58
N ALA A 130 -15.49 22.92 -2.38
CA ALA A 130 -16.86 22.47 -2.18
C ALA A 130 -17.08 20.97 -2.42
N THR A 131 -16.14 20.31 -3.13
CA THR A 131 -16.22 18.89 -3.44
C THR A 131 -15.94 18.04 -2.20
N GLY A 132 -16.74 16.99 -1.97
CA GLY A 132 -16.54 16.06 -0.87
C GLY A 132 -15.27 15.22 -1.05
N GLY A 133 -14.62 14.89 0.07
CA GLY A 133 -13.41 14.08 0.15
C GLY A 133 -13.13 13.63 1.58
N TYR A 134 -12.13 12.79 1.76
CA TYR A 134 -11.74 12.26 3.07
C TYR A 134 -10.73 13.19 3.74
N GLY A 135 -11.00 13.56 5.01
CA GLY A 135 -10.10 14.33 5.86
C GLY A 135 -9.07 13.43 6.53
N SER A 136 -7.94 13.99 6.91
CA SER A 136 -6.87 13.24 7.59
C SER A 136 -7.25 12.72 8.97
N SER A 137 -8.32 13.28 9.60
CA SER A 137 -8.86 12.85 10.88
C SER A 137 -10.37 12.57 10.77
N THR A 138 -10.92 11.82 11.72
CA THR A 138 -12.36 11.58 11.78
C THR A 138 -13.11 12.86 12.10
N ASP A 139 -14.17 13.16 11.33
CA ASP A 139 -15.01 14.32 11.59
C ASP A 139 -15.70 14.21 12.96
N GLY A 140 -15.72 15.29 13.72
CA GLY A 140 -16.27 15.34 15.07
C GLY A 140 -15.45 14.59 16.14
N VAL A 141 -14.42 13.87 15.77
CA VAL A 141 -13.53 13.13 16.70
C VAL A 141 -12.21 13.88 16.87
N ASN A 142 -11.47 14.12 15.78
CA ASN A 142 -10.18 14.80 15.79
C ASN A 142 -10.24 16.17 15.08
N GLY A 143 -11.42 16.77 14.96
CA GLY A 143 -11.60 18.04 14.29
C GLY A 143 -11.58 17.97 12.75
N GLY A 144 -11.55 16.76 12.17
CA GLY A 144 -11.69 16.52 10.73
C GLY A 144 -10.42 16.66 9.90
N GLY A 145 -9.38 17.33 10.37
CA GLY A 145 -8.06 17.50 9.69
C GLY A 145 -8.12 18.09 8.27
N ASP A 146 -6.98 18.33 7.67
CA ASP A 146 -6.87 18.71 6.27
C ASP A 146 -7.22 17.54 5.33
N ARG A 147 -7.66 17.86 4.10
CA ARG A 147 -7.93 16.86 3.06
C ARG A 147 -6.78 16.84 2.07
N PHE A 148 -6.01 15.76 2.13
CA PHE A 148 -4.86 15.54 1.27
C PHE A 148 -5.24 14.75 0.02
N TYR A 149 -4.59 15.05 -1.11
CA TYR A 149 -4.89 14.38 -2.38
C TYR A 149 -4.27 12.99 -2.46
N ASP A 150 -3.14 12.74 -1.80
CA ASP A 150 -2.56 11.39 -1.62
C ASP A 150 -3.43 10.50 -0.72
N ASP A 151 -3.84 10.97 0.46
CA ASP A 151 -4.73 10.24 1.37
C ASP A 151 -6.02 9.79 0.65
N ASN A 152 -6.63 10.69 -0.13
CA ASN A 152 -7.83 10.35 -0.90
C ASN A 152 -7.52 9.33 -2.01
N SER A 153 -6.33 9.37 -2.59
CA SER A 153 -5.92 8.44 -3.64
C SER A 153 -5.70 7.03 -3.09
N ILE A 154 -5.07 6.88 -1.91
CA ILE A 154 -4.90 5.58 -1.28
C ILE A 154 -6.25 4.98 -0.87
N VAL A 155 -7.17 5.76 -0.28
CA VAL A 155 -8.56 5.32 -0.05
C VAL A 155 -9.21 4.86 -1.35
N GLY A 156 -8.98 5.56 -2.46
CA GLY A 156 -9.49 5.16 -3.77
C GLY A 156 -8.97 3.80 -4.23
N ILE A 157 -7.70 3.49 -3.99
CA ILE A 157 -7.10 2.18 -4.29
C ILE A 157 -7.82 1.08 -3.49
N GLU A 158 -8.02 1.30 -2.18
CA GLU A 158 -8.71 0.34 -1.31
C GLU A 158 -10.20 0.17 -1.69
N LEU A 159 -10.88 1.22 -2.13
CA LEU A 159 -12.25 1.12 -2.63
C LEU A 159 -12.35 0.30 -3.94
N VAL A 160 -11.37 0.43 -4.84
CA VAL A 160 -11.29 -0.44 -6.03
C VAL A 160 -11.07 -1.89 -5.64
N GLU A 161 -10.19 -2.15 -4.66
CA GLU A 161 -9.95 -3.50 -4.14
C GLU A 161 -11.21 -4.05 -3.46
N ALA A 162 -11.94 -3.24 -2.68
CA ALA A 162 -13.20 -3.63 -2.07
C ALA A 162 -14.26 -4.00 -3.13
N PHE A 163 -14.35 -3.23 -4.21
CA PHE A 163 -15.22 -3.59 -5.34
C PHE A 163 -14.81 -4.95 -5.95
N ARG A 164 -13.52 -5.19 -6.16
CA ARG A 164 -13.05 -6.46 -6.73
C ARG A 164 -13.38 -7.66 -5.85
N GLN A 165 -13.32 -7.50 -4.53
CA GLN A 165 -13.59 -8.58 -3.58
C GLN A 165 -15.09 -8.81 -3.34
N THR A 166 -15.94 -7.75 -3.43
CA THR A 166 -17.35 -7.82 -3.03
C THR A 166 -18.34 -7.68 -4.19
N SER A 167 -17.92 -7.10 -5.33
CA SER A 167 -18.75 -6.67 -6.45
C SER A 167 -19.79 -5.59 -6.07
N ASP A 168 -19.60 -4.87 -4.95
CA ASP A 168 -20.50 -3.80 -4.52
C ASP A 168 -20.20 -2.49 -5.27
N THR A 169 -21.10 -2.10 -6.16
CA THR A 169 -20.93 -0.90 -7.01
C THR A 169 -20.93 0.43 -6.25
N ARG A 170 -21.39 0.45 -4.98
CA ARG A 170 -21.30 1.66 -4.13
C ARG A 170 -19.85 2.13 -3.97
N TYR A 171 -18.88 1.21 -4.04
CA TYR A 171 -17.46 1.57 -3.99
C TYR A 171 -17.01 2.30 -5.26
N LEU A 172 -17.58 1.97 -6.43
CA LEU A 172 -17.30 2.71 -7.66
C LEU A 172 -17.86 4.15 -7.62
N ASP A 173 -19.03 4.37 -7.01
CA ASP A 173 -19.59 5.71 -6.81
C ASP A 173 -18.67 6.57 -5.92
N ARG A 174 -18.09 5.97 -4.88
CA ARG A 174 -17.11 6.62 -4.02
C ARG A 174 -15.80 6.91 -4.76
N CYS A 175 -15.33 6.00 -5.61
CA CYS A 175 -14.17 6.22 -6.49
C CYS A 175 -14.42 7.42 -7.42
N ALA A 176 -15.58 7.48 -8.09
CA ALA A 176 -15.96 8.61 -8.93
C ALA A 176 -15.99 9.94 -8.14
N GLN A 177 -16.39 9.90 -6.87
CA GLN A 177 -16.35 11.07 -5.99
C GLN A 177 -14.91 11.49 -5.66
N ILE A 178 -14.00 10.55 -5.39
CA ILE A 178 -12.57 10.85 -5.21
C ILE A 178 -12.00 11.48 -6.47
N VAL A 179 -12.33 10.97 -7.68
CA VAL A 179 -11.89 11.58 -8.94
C VAL A 179 -12.31 13.05 -9.02
N ARG A 180 -13.55 13.39 -8.64
CA ARG A 180 -14.01 14.79 -8.57
C ARG A 180 -13.22 15.63 -7.57
N PHE A 181 -12.89 15.06 -6.39
CA PHE A 181 -12.05 15.73 -5.41
C PHE A 181 -10.63 15.96 -5.94
N LEU A 182 -10.00 14.95 -6.55
CA LEU A 182 -8.67 15.10 -7.17
C LEU A 182 -8.66 16.20 -8.25
N ASN A 183 -9.68 16.28 -9.09
CA ASN A 183 -9.79 17.35 -10.09
C ASN A 183 -9.73 18.75 -9.45
N SER A 184 -10.21 18.92 -8.22
CA SER A 184 -10.14 20.20 -7.51
C SER A 184 -8.71 20.59 -7.12
N GLY A 185 -7.79 19.64 -7.10
CA GLY A 185 -6.36 19.84 -6.77
C GLY A 185 -5.49 20.23 -7.97
N LEU A 186 -6.04 20.08 -9.19
CA LEU A 186 -5.30 20.39 -10.42
C LEU A 186 -5.26 21.90 -10.68
N ASP A 187 -4.11 22.39 -11.04
CA ASP A 187 -3.94 23.66 -11.74
C ASP A 187 -2.71 23.63 -12.67
N ASP A 188 -2.54 24.68 -13.47
CA ASP A 188 -1.44 24.80 -14.42
C ASP A 188 -0.19 25.50 -13.85
N THR A 189 -0.22 25.91 -12.59
CA THR A 189 0.94 26.49 -11.90
C THR A 189 2.07 25.44 -11.84
N MET A 190 3.25 25.78 -12.35
CA MET A 190 4.40 24.86 -12.50
C MET A 190 4.11 23.60 -13.36
N GLY A 191 3.08 23.68 -14.23
CA GLY A 191 2.55 22.56 -15.02
C GLY A 191 1.41 21.83 -14.34
N ARG A 192 0.60 21.14 -15.17
CA ARG A 192 -0.68 20.57 -14.74
C ARG A 192 -0.50 19.34 -13.87
N ALA A 193 -0.64 19.54 -12.55
CA ALA A 193 -0.51 18.49 -11.53
C ALA A 193 -1.24 18.88 -10.25
N LEU A 194 -1.37 17.90 -9.34
CA LEU A 194 -2.00 18.07 -8.03
C LEU A 194 -1.07 18.77 -7.04
N TRP A 195 -1.64 19.68 -6.25
CA TRP A 195 -1.05 20.12 -4.99
C TRP A 195 -1.09 19.01 -3.94
N TRP A 196 -0.43 19.19 -2.80
CA TRP A 196 -0.44 18.20 -1.74
C TRP A 196 -1.81 18.12 -1.04
N ASN A 197 -2.37 19.28 -0.65
CA ASN A 197 -3.68 19.36 -0.01
C ASN A 197 -4.52 20.54 -0.53
N GLU A 198 -5.77 20.59 -0.12
CA GLU A 198 -6.70 21.63 -0.55
C GLU A 198 -6.43 23.01 0.05
N SER A 199 -5.74 23.09 1.21
CA SER A 199 -5.58 24.32 1.99
C SER A 199 -4.42 25.19 1.52
N TYR A 200 -3.37 24.58 0.97
CA TYR A 200 -2.11 25.29 0.65
C TYR A 200 -1.75 25.17 -0.83
N LYS A 201 -2.58 25.77 -1.68
CA LYS A 201 -2.31 25.81 -3.12
C LYS A 201 -1.66 27.14 -3.49
N ASN A 202 -0.50 27.07 -4.14
CA ASN A 202 0.21 28.22 -4.68
C ASN A 202 0.45 29.35 -3.63
N VAL A 203 1.01 28.96 -2.47
CA VAL A 203 1.40 29.86 -1.39
C VAL A 203 2.93 29.83 -1.25
N PRO A 204 3.69 30.63 -2.01
CA PRO A 204 5.15 30.67 -1.95
C PRO A 204 5.66 30.90 -0.52
N GLY A 205 6.71 30.16 -0.12
CA GLY A 205 7.27 30.21 1.22
C GLY A 205 6.54 29.37 2.27
N ASN A 206 5.51 28.63 1.88
CA ASN A 206 4.87 27.63 2.74
C ASN A 206 5.30 26.22 2.27
N ASP A 207 5.96 25.47 3.14
CA ASP A 207 6.50 24.12 2.83
C ASP A 207 5.40 23.12 2.45
N SER A 208 4.17 23.33 2.96
CA SER A 208 3.01 22.51 2.59
C SER A 208 2.44 22.85 1.20
N SER A 209 2.87 23.97 0.61
CA SER A 209 2.45 24.40 -0.73
C SER A 209 3.42 23.87 -1.77
N ASN A 210 3.25 22.62 -2.11
CA ASN A 210 4.06 21.92 -3.10
C ASN A 210 3.22 20.93 -3.91
N LYS A 211 3.77 20.51 -5.06
CA LYS A 211 3.23 19.41 -5.87
C LYS A 211 4.13 18.18 -5.66
N PRO A 212 3.71 17.26 -4.77
CA PRO A 212 4.57 16.14 -4.39
C PRO A 212 4.39 14.93 -5.29
N CYS A 213 5.40 14.07 -5.27
CA CYS A 213 5.35 12.80 -5.97
C CYS A 213 4.27 11.88 -5.40
N CYS A 214 4.06 11.86 -4.07
CA CYS A 214 3.01 11.04 -3.45
C CYS A 214 1.62 11.38 -3.96
N ALA A 215 1.18 12.65 -3.89
CA ALA A 215 -0.17 13.02 -4.32
C ALA A 215 -0.41 12.72 -5.81
N ASN A 216 0.56 12.97 -6.66
CA ASN A 216 0.43 12.75 -8.09
C ASN A 216 0.62 11.29 -8.49
N GLY A 217 1.55 10.57 -7.85
CA GLY A 217 1.85 9.16 -8.13
C GLY A 217 0.74 8.23 -7.67
N PHE A 218 0.27 8.38 -6.40
CA PHE A 218 -0.86 7.58 -5.92
C PHE A 218 -2.15 7.92 -6.65
N ALA A 219 -2.37 9.20 -7.05
CA ALA A 219 -3.51 9.55 -7.88
C ALA A 219 -3.44 8.87 -9.27
N ALA A 220 -2.28 8.83 -9.91
CA ALA A 220 -2.12 8.13 -11.17
C ALA A 220 -2.33 6.61 -11.00
N TRP A 221 -1.83 6.01 -9.93
CA TRP A 221 -2.08 4.61 -9.60
C TRP A 221 -3.57 4.34 -9.36
N PHE A 222 -4.22 5.13 -8.49
CA PHE A 222 -5.65 5.02 -8.24
C PHE A 222 -6.48 5.16 -9.51
N LEU A 223 -6.24 6.22 -10.29
CA LEU A 223 -6.97 6.48 -11.54
C LEU A 223 -6.86 5.31 -12.51
N MET A 224 -5.67 4.71 -12.65
CA MET A 224 -5.49 3.55 -13.52
C MET A 224 -6.09 2.27 -12.94
N SER A 225 -6.14 2.10 -11.62
CA SER A 225 -6.87 1.00 -10.98
C SER A 225 -8.38 1.15 -11.17
N TYR A 226 -8.89 2.37 -11.06
CA TYR A 226 -10.31 2.69 -11.31
C TYR A 226 -10.66 2.56 -12.80
N TYR A 227 -9.74 2.94 -13.72
CA TYR A 227 -9.91 2.74 -15.16
C TYR A 227 -10.26 1.29 -15.53
N GLU A 228 -9.70 0.32 -14.84
CA GLU A 228 -9.96 -1.10 -15.12
C GLU A 228 -11.43 -1.48 -14.88
N VAL A 229 -12.09 -0.85 -13.91
CA VAL A 229 -13.41 -1.22 -13.40
C VAL A 229 -14.50 -0.16 -13.60
N CYS A 230 -14.15 1.07 -13.96
CA CYS A 230 -15.09 2.17 -14.12
C CYS A 230 -16.02 1.99 -15.35
N PRO A 231 -17.16 2.70 -15.41
CA PRO A 231 -18.02 2.73 -16.58
C PRO A 231 -17.27 3.14 -17.84
N GLN A 232 -17.63 2.55 -18.99
CA GLN A 232 -16.98 2.83 -20.28
C GLN A 232 -16.99 4.33 -20.65
N SER A 233 -18.04 5.06 -20.26
CA SER A 233 -18.17 6.50 -20.50
C SER A 233 -17.13 7.35 -19.78
N GLU A 234 -16.54 6.86 -18.70
CA GLU A 234 -15.55 7.59 -17.89
C GLU A 234 -14.11 7.30 -18.33
N LYS A 235 -13.86 6.20 -19.01
CA LYS A 235 -12.51 5.69 -19.29
C LYS A 235 -11.58 6.71 -19.94
N THR A 236 -12.06 7.43 -20.96
CA THR A 236 -11.21 8.43 -21.66
C THR A 236 -10.73 9.51 -20.70
N GLY A 237 -11.65 10.10 -19.91
CA GLY A 237 -11.29 11.16 -18.96
C GLY A 237 -10.36 10.67 -17.85
N ILE A 238 -10.57 9.45 -17.34
CA ILE A 238 -9.70 8.84 -16.31
C ILE A 238 -8.30 8.59 -16.89
N LEU A 239 -8.21 8.03 -18.10
CA LEU A 239 -6.91 7.77 -18.73
C LEU A 239 -6.14 9.07 -19.00
N ASP A 240 -6.80 10.11 -19.52
CA ASP A 240 -6.17 11.40 -19.80
C ASP A 240 -5.70 12.08 -18.52
N PHE A 241 -6.46 11.96 -17.42
CA PHE A 241 -6.07 12.48 -16.13
C PHE A 241 -4.82 11.75 -15.59
N ALA A 242 -4.84 10.42 -15.59
CA ALA A 242 -3.70 9.62 -15.14
C ALA A 242 -2.42 9.92 -15.95
N ARG A 243 -2.53 10.02 -17.28
CA ARG A 243 -1.42 10.40 -18.16
C ARG A 243 -0.86 11.78 -17.83
N THR A 244 -1.73 12.75 -17.57
CA THR A 244 -1.31 14.11 -17.21
C THR A 244 -0.42 14.10 -15.97
N LEU A 245 -0.84 13.41 -14.89
CA LEU A 245 -0.08 13.32 -13.65
C LEU A 245 1.22 12.55 -13.82
N TYR A 246 1.15 11.40 -14.50
CA TYR A 246 2.31 10.55 -14.74
C TYR A 246 3.39 11.28 -15.57
N THR A 247 3.00 11.95 -16.64
CA THR A 247 3.93 12.70 -17.50
C THR A 247 4.55 13.87 -16.74
N TRP A 248 3.74 14.61 -15.96
CA TRP A 248 4.28 15.71 -15.15
C TRP A 248 5.33 15.23 -14.16
N LEU A 249 5.09 14.11 -13.47
CA LEU A 249 6.06 13.50 -12.54
C LEU A 249 7.33 13.07 -13.26
N TYR A 250 7.20 12.40 -14.39
CA TYR A 250 8.34 11.93 -15.17
C TYR A 250 9.24 13.09 -15.62
N ASP A 251 8.64 14.19 -16.06
CA ASP A 251 9.36 15.35 -16.58
C ASP A 251 9.93 16.26 -15.48
N ASN A 252 9.31 16.32 -14.28
CA ASN A 252 9.66 17.28 -13.25
C ASN A 252 10.32 16.67 -12.01
N LEU A 253 10.01 15.44 -11.64
CA LEU A 253 10.47 14.83 -10.40
C LEU A 253 11.28 13.54 -10.57
N ARG A 254 11.47 13.03 -11.77
CA ARG A 254 12.38 11.90 -12.00
C ARG A 254 13.83 12.39 -11.98
N ASP A 255 14.67 11.75 -11.17
CA ASP A 255 16.13 11.93 -11.25
C ASP A 255 16.66 11.16 -12.49
N PRO A 256 17.22 11.85 -13.49
CA PRO A 256 17.72 11.17 -14.68
C PRO A 256 18.96 10.33 -14.43
N SER A 257 19.63 10.48 -13.28
CA SER A 257 20.86 9.73 -12.96
C SER A 257 20.59 8.29 -12.54
N ASP A 258 19.42 8.02 -11.93
CA ASP A 258 19.08 6.70 -11.41
C ASP A 258 17.61 6.28 -11.63
N ASN A 259 16.79 7.15 -12.26
CA ASN A 259 15.35 6.93 -12.51
C ASN A 259 14.48 6.82 -11.24
N VAL A 260 14.98 7.22 -10.08
CA VAL A 260 14.21 7.31 -8.82
C VAL A 260 13.58 8.69 -8.70
N TYR A 261 12.44 8.79 -8.04
CA TYR A 261 11.68 10.04 -7.98
C TYR A 261 12.02 10.87 -6.75
N TRP A 262 12.26 12.17 -6.97
CA TRP A 262 12.34 13.22 -5.95
C TRP A 262 11.00 13.45 -5.27
N ASN A 263 11.02 14.02 -4.06
CA ASN A 263 9.84 14.16 -3.23
C ASN A 263 8.80 15.14 -3.78
N SER A 264 9.20 16.38 -4.09
CA SER A 264 8.22 17.41 -4.44
C SER A 264 8.85 18.60 -5.16
N LYS A 265 7.98 19.41 -5.80
CA LYS A 265 8.32 20.74 -6.33
C LYS A 265 7.51 21.79 -5.57
N GLY A 266 8.17 22.67 -4.85
CA GLY A 266 7.58 23.76 -4.08
C GLY A 266 6.92 24.82 -4.96
N ALA A 267 6.00 25.62 -4.38
CA ALA A 267 5.36 26.75 -5.06
C ALA A 267 6.35 27.81 -5.57
N ASP A 268 7.55 27.84 -5.00
CA ASP A 268 8.69 28.65 -5.42
C ASP A 268 9.51 28.03 -6.57
N GLY A 269 9.13 26.83 -7.01
CA GLY A 269 9.83 26.06 -8.04
C GLY A 269 11.01 25.23 -7.54
N VAL A 270 11.34 25.27 -6.26
CA VAL A 270 12.45 24.50 -5.67
C VAL A 270 12.08 23.03 -5.58
N ILE A 271 13.00 22.14 -5.97
CA ILE A 271 12.83 20.69 -5.90
C ILE A 271 13.37 20.17 -4.56
N ASN A 272 12.52 19.48 -3.81
CA ASN A 272 12.95 18.64 -2.69
C ASN A 272 13.44 17.30 -3.24
N THR A 273 14.75 17.09 -3.23
CA THR A 273 15.41 15.93 -3.84
C THR A 273 15.43 14.68 -2.95
N THR A 274 14.79 14.69 -1.79
CA THR A 274 14.61 13.48 -0.96
C THR A 274 13.92 12.40 -1.79
N LYS A 275 14.34 11.16 -1.64
CA LYS A 275 13.76 10.00 -2.34
C LYS A 275 13.14 9.03 -1.34
N TRP A 276 11.91 8.63 -1.61
CA TRP A 276 11.17 7.66 -0.81
C TRP A 276 10.76 6.45 -1.66
N THR A 277 10.77 5.27 -1.08
CA THR A 277 10.45 4.01 -1.79
C THR A 277 9.06 4.03 -2.41
N TYR A 278 8.05 4.52 -1.69
CA TYR A 278 6.66 4.57 -2.15
C TYR A 278 6.44 5.47 -3.38
N ASN A 279 7.22 6.52 -3.55
CA ASN A 279 7.14 7.38 -4.73
C ASN A 279 7.48 6.59 -6.01
N SER A 280 8.56 5.81 -5.96
CA SER A 280 8.93 4.92 -7.07
C SER A 280 7.91 3.80 -7.26
N GLY A 281 7.40 3.23 -6.16
CA GLY A 281 6.34 2.21 -6.20
C GLY A 281 5.09 2.69 -6.94
N ALA A 282 4.59 3.88 -6.60
CA ALA A 282 3.42 4.46 -7.25
C ALA A 282 3.65 4.68 -8.76
N MET A 283 4.84 5.14 -9.14
CA MET A 283 5.16 5.36 -10.56
C MET A 283 5.33 4.06 -11.35
N ILE A 284 5.89 3.00 -10.75
CA ILE A 284 5.95 1.67 -11.36
C ILE A 284 4.54 1.13 -11.59
N ALA A 285 3.69 1.17 -10.56
CA ALA A 285 2.32 0.65 -10.62
C ALA A 285 1.46 1.40 -11.65
N ALA A 286 1.55 2.75 -11.68
CA ALA A 286 0.85 3.57 -12.66
C ALA A 286 1.38 3.33 -14.08
N GLY A 287 2.70 3.28 -14.27
CA GLY A 287 3.33 3.04 -15.57
C GLY A 287 2.95 1.69 -16.18
N LEU A 288 2.97 0.62 -15.37
CA LEU A 288 2.53 -0.71 -15.80
C LEU A 288 1.07 -0.71 -16.28
N ARG A 289 0.18 -0.06 -15.54
CA ARG A 289 -1.25 0.02 -15.90
C ARG A 289 -1.48 0.89 -17.14
N LEU A 290 -0.74 1.99 -17.29
CA LEU A 290 -0.77 2.81 -18.50
C LEU A 290 -0.33 1.99 -19.73
N TYR A 291 0.75 1.20 -19.61
CA TYR A 291 1.14 0.27 -20.66
C TYR A 291 0.03 -0.72 -21.01
N LYS A 292 -0.55 -1.38 -20.01
CA LYS A 292 -1.64 -2.35 -20.22
C LYS A 292 -2.88 -1.74 -20.88
N ALA A 293 -3.20 -0.49 -20.54
CA ALA A 293 -4.36 0.22 -21.08
C ALA A 293 -4.14 0.75 -22.50
N THR A 294 -2.91 1.09 -22.88
CA THR A 294 -2.62 1.83 -24.12
C THR A 294 -1.82 1.04 -25.14
N GLY A 295 -1.07 0.00 -24.71
CA GLY A 295 -0.10 -0.70 -25.53
C GLY A 295 1.20 0.09 -25.79
N ASP A 296 1.35 1.29 -25.21
CA ASP A 296 2.55 2.09 -25.36
C ASP A 296 3.69 1.55 -24.49
N VAL A 297 4.66 0.90 -25.13
CA VAL A 297 5.79 0.25 -24.48
C VAL A 297 6.71 1.23 -23.74
N SER A 298 6.63 2.52 -24.02
CA SER A 298 7.43 3.53 -23.32
C SER A 298 7.12 3.54 -21.82
N TYR A 299 5.85 3.40 -21.41
CA TYR A 299 5.46 3.29 -20.01
C TYR A 299 6.05 2.06 -19.32
N LEU A 300 6.05 0.91 -20.00
CA LEU A 300 6.67 -0.32 -19.47
C LEU A 300 8.19 -0.15 -19.30
N ASN A 301 8.86 0.44 -20.27
CA ASN A 301 10.30 0.69 -20.19
C ASN A 301 10.64 1.66 -19.04
N GLN A 302 9.83 2.70 -18.84
CA GLN A 302 9.98 3.62 -17.71
C GLN A 302 9.76 2.91 -16.37
N ALA A 303 8.74 2.07 -16.25
CA ALA A 303 8.49 1.27 -15.04
C ALA A 303 9.65 0.33 -14.71
N LYS A 304 10.22 -0.36 -15.72
CA LYS A 304 11.41 -1.22 -15.57
C LYS A 304 12.63 -0.41 -15.11
N ALA A 305 12.91 0.71 -15.74
CA ALA A 305 14.04 1.57 -15.37
C ALA A 305 13.89 2.13 -13.95
N THR A 306 12.67 2.48 -13.54
CA THR A 306 12.37 2.92 -12.17
C THR A 306 12.54 1.78 -11.17
N ALA A 307 12.15 0.55 -11.53
CA ALA A 307 12.31 -0.62 -10.66
C ALA A 307 13.78 -0.93 -10.39
N ASP A 308 14.62 -0.94 -11.44
CA ASP A 308 16.07 -1.13 -11.31
C ASP A 308 16.71 -0.01 -10.49
N GLY A 309 16.35 1.24 -10.80
CA GLY A 309 16.83 2.41 -10.09
C GLY A 309 16.48 2.37 -8.60
N ALA A 310 15.23 2.08 -8.28
CA ALA A 310 14.75 1.98 -6.90
C ALA A 310 15.46 0.87 -6.12
N TYR A 311 15.58 -0.34 -6.70
CA TYR A 311 16.32 -1.41 -6.06
C TYR A 311 17.78 -1.00 -5.79
N ASN A 312 18.48 -0.50 -6.79
CA ASN A 312 19.88 -0.09 -6.68
C ASN A 312 20.08 1.09 -5.73
N TYR A 313 19.12 2.00 -5.60
CA TYR A 313 19.22 3.16 -4.72
C TYR A 313 18.90 2.81 -3.26
N PHE A 314 17.82 2.04 -3.02
CA PHE A 314 17.30 1.81 -1.66
C PHE A 314 17.89 0.59 -0.98
N VAL A 315 18.22 -0.49 -1.70
CA VAL A 315 18.77 -1.72 -1.10
C VAL A 315 20.27 -1.56 -0.89
N LYS A 316 20.69 -1.63 0.39
CA LYS A 316 22.09 -1.43 0.82
C LYS A 316 22.43 -2.40 1.94
N SER A 317 23.71 -2.55 2.23
CA SER A 317 24.12 -3.20 3.48
C SER A 317 23.74 -2.33 4.68
N ARG A 318 22.97 -2.89 5.63
CA ARG A 318 22.52 -2.22 6.86
C ARG A 318 22.45 -3.22 8.00
N ASN A 319 22.88 -2.78 9.20
CA ASN A 319 22.66 -3.49 10.46
C ASN A 319 23.06 -4.99 10.44
N GLY A 320 24.07 -5.35 9.63
CA GLY A 320 24.56 -6.73 9.50
C GLY A 320 23.92 -7.54 8.36
N LEU A 321 22.88 -7.02 7.72
CA LEU A 321 22.33 -7.58 6.48
C LEU A 321 23.09 -7.03 5.26
N ALA A 322 23.50 -7.92 4.37
CA ALA A 322 24.23 -7.55 3.16
C ALA A 322 23.34 -6.76 2.18
N LEU A 323 22.06 -7.16 2.07
CA LEU A 323 21.03 -6.53 1.27
C LEU A 323 19.82 -6.24 2.18
N CYS A 324 19.54 -4.95 2.38
CA CYS A 324 18.48 -4.51 3.28
C CYS A 324 17.78 -3.28 2.69
N TYR A 325 16.45 -3.34 2.64
CA TYR A 325 15.61 -2.17 2.38
C TYR A 325 15.75 -1.13 3.49
N PRO A 326 15.29 0.12 3.31
CA PRO A 326 15.31 1.11 4.38
C PRO A 326 14.70 0.58 5.68
N THR A 327 15.33 0.88 6.82
CA THR A 327 14.91 0.42 8.15
C THR A 327 14.00 1.41 8.87
N ASN A 328 13.63 2.47 8.19
CA ASN A 328 12.63 3.44 8.63
C ASN A 328 11.45 3.41 7.65
N ASP A 329 10.27 3.75 8.15
CA ASP A 329 9.05 3.83 7.38
C ASP A 329 8.76 2.57 6.51
N PRO A 330 8.60 1.37 7.12
CA PRO A 330 8.36 0.13 6.38
C PRO A 330 7.09 0.17 5.53
N TRP A 331 6.10 1.02 5.87
CA TRP A 331 4.93 1.24 5.02
C TRP A 331 5.32 1.81 3.64
N PHE A 332 6.33 2.67 3.58
CA PHE A 332 6.84 3.17 2.30
C PHE A 332 7.44 2.04 1.44
N THR A 333 8.12 1.10 2.10
CA THR A 333 8.78 -0.01 1.41
C THR A 333 7.79 -1.02 0.85
N ILE A 334 6.72 -1.37 1.60
CA ILE A 334 5.73 -2.34 1.09
C ILE A 334 5.01 -1.82 -0.16
N GLN A 335 4.78 -0.50 -0.30
CA GLN A 335 4.18 0.05 -1.53
C GLN A 335 5.09 -0.13 -2.76
N LEU A 336 6.41 -0.05 -2.59
CA LEU A 336 7.36 -0.38 -3.65
C LEU A 336 7.34 -1.87 -4.00
N VAL A 337 7.31 -2.74 -2.99
CA VAL A 337 7.33 -4.20 -3.18
C VAL A 337 6.04 -4.69 -3.86
N LYS A 338 4.88 -4.15 -3.51
CA LYS A 338 3.61 -4.43 -4.22
C LYS A 338 3.73 -4.10 -5.71
N ALA A 339 4.36 -2.98 -6.04
CA ALA A 339 4.60 -2.60 -7.44
C ALA A 339 5.60 -3.55 -8.16
N PHE A 340 6.63 -4.05 -7.46
CA PHE A 340 7.51 -5.07 -8.01
C PHE A 340 6.78 -6.39 -8.29
N ILE A 341 5.90 -6.83 -7.37
CA ILE A 341 5.09 -8.04 -7.55
C ILE A 341 4.18 -7.90 -8.77
N GLU A 342 3.55 -6.74 -8.96
CA GLU A 342 2.71 -6.49 -10.14
C GLU A 342 3.50 -6.43 -11.45
N LEU A 343 4.73 -5.93 -11.40
CA LEU A 343 5.61 -5.80 -12.57
C LEU A 343 6.32 -7.10 -12.94
N GLU A 344 6.52 -8.04 -12.01
CA GLU A 344 7.30 -9.28 -12.20
C GLU A 344 6.90 -10.06 -13.46
N PRO A 345 5.60 -10.25 -13.81
CA PRO A 345 5.21 -10.96 -15.02
C PRO A 345 5.76 -10.35 -16.33
N GLU A 346 5.93 -9.03 -16.35
CA GLU A 346 6.47 -8.26 -17.49
C GLU A 346 7.98 -8.00 -17.36
N TYR A 347 8.53 -8.18 -16.15
CA TYR A 347 9.92 -7.93 -15.83
C TYR A 347 10.45 -8.88 -14.73
N PRO A 348 10.88 -10.09 -15.09
CA PRO A 348 11.30 -11.13 -14.13
C PRO A 348 12.45 -10.76 -13.20
N ALA A 349 13.22 -9.69 -13.48
CA ALA A 349 14.25 -9.18 -12.57
C ALA A 349 13.65 -8.76 -11.21
N CYS A 350 12.37 -8.36 -11.16
CA CYS A 350 11.67 -8.01 -9.94
C CYS A 350 11.65 -9.15 -8.91
N ARG A 351 11.76 -10.41 -9.35
CA ARG A 351 11.86 -11.57 -8.44
C ARG A 351 13.01 -11.41 -7.44
N THR A 352 14.18 -11.03 -7.91
CA THR A 352 15.32 -10.78 -7.02
C THR A 352 15.02 -9.67 -5.99
N TYR A 353 14.32 -8.63 -6.41
CA TYR A 353 13.97 -7.50 -5.54
C TYR A 353 12.99 -7.92 -4.44
N ILE A 354 12.00 -8.74 -4.82
CA ILE A 354 11.01 -9.30 -3.91
C ILE A 354 11.67 -10.31 -2.96
N ASP A 355 12.55 -11.19 -3.44
CA ASP A 355 13.23 -12.19 -2.61
C ASP A 355 14.09 -11.53 -1.52
N VAL A 356 14.77 -10.42 -1.82
CA VAL A 356 15.48 -9.63 -0.80
C VAL A 356 14.52 -9.09 0.25
N PHE A 357 13.34 -8.59 -0.16
CA PHE A 357 12.34 -8.13 0.80
C PHE A 357 11.83 -9.25 1.70
N ILE A 358 11.53 -10.41 1.14
CA ILE A 358 11.07 -11.58 1.89
C ILE A 358 12.15 -12.02 2.90
N THR A 359 13.42 -12.04 2.50
CA THR A 359 14.54 -12.33 3.42
C THR A 359 14.62 -11.30 4.55
N ASN A 360 14.40 -10.01 4.25
CA ASN A 360 14.34 -8.98 5.29
C ASN A 360 13.14 -9.17 6.23
N LEU A 361 12.01 -9.63 5.70
CA LEU A 361 10.80 -9.89 6.49
C LEU A 361 10.94 -11.14 7.38
N GLU A 362 11.64 -12.20 6.90
CA GLU A 362 12.04 -13.34 7.76
C GLU A 362 12.90 -12.88 8.92
N TYR A 363 13.92 -12.06 8.63
CA TYR A 363 14.79 -11.49 9.65
C TYR A 363 13.99 -10.62 10.65
N ALA A 364 13.04 -9.84 10.16
CA ALA A 364 12.15 -9.02 10.99
C ALA A 364 11.31 -9.85 11.95
N TRP A 365 10.83 -11.01 11.52
CA TRP A 365 10.07 -11.90 12.39
C TRP A 365 10.89 -12.42 13.58
N GLU A 366 12.18 -12.66 13.37
CA GLU A 366 13.09 -13.20 14.39
C GLU A 366 13.72 -12.12 15.27
N HIS A 367 13.92 -10.90 14.74
CA HIS A 367 14.74 -9.87 15.38
C HIS A 367 14.05 -8.51 15.57
N GLY A 368 13.04 -8.20 14.75
CA GLY A 368 12.28 -6.94 14.79
C GLY A 368 10.96 -7.06 15.53
N ARG A 369 10.52 -8.27 15.88
CA ARG A 369 9.27 -8.53 16.61
C ARG A 369 9.48 -8.40 18.12
N MET A 370 8.54 -7.69 18.76
CA MET A 370 8.51 -7.53 20.22
C MET A 370 7.73 -8.67 20.90
N ASP A 371 7.90 -8.85 22.22
CA ASP A 371 7.23 -9.91 23.02
C ASP A 371 5.70 -9.83 22.97
N ASN A 372 5.13 -8.66 22.73
CA ASN A 372 3.68 -8.45 22.57
C ASN A 372 3.15 -8.76 21.16
N GLY A 373 4.00 -9.25 20.26
CA GLY A 373 3.66 -9.60 18.89
C GLY A 373 3.66 -8.45 17.89
N LEU A 374 3.93 -7.22 18.32
CA LEU A 374 4.11 -6.05 17.48
C LEU A 374 5.55 -5.94 16.98
N PHE A 375 5.83 -4.99 16.09
CA PHE A 375 7.15 -4.82 15.47
C PHE A 375 7.78 -3.48 15.83
N HIS A 376 9.11 -3.45 15.95
CA HIS A 376 9.88 -2.22 15.87
C HIS A 376 9.76 -1.62 14.46
N GLU A 377 9.88 -0.28 14.33
CA GLU A 377 9.99 0.36 13.02
C GLU A 377 11.20 -0.17 12.24
N ASP A 378 12.35 -0.27 12.91
CA ASP A 378 13.54 -0.94 12.38
C ASP A 378 13.40 -2.47 12.51
N TRP A 379 13.02 -3.10 11.43
CA TRP A 379 12.84 -4.55 11.36
C TRP A 379 14.10 -5.37 11.63
N THR A 380 15.27 -4.72 11.69
CA THR A 380 16.49 -5.41 12.13
C THR A 380 16.58 -5.52 13.66
N GLY A 381 15.70 -4.85 14.41
CA GLY A 381 15.71 -4.80 15.87
C GLY A 381 16.92 -4.08 16.47
N LYS A 382 17.76 -3.42 15.66
CA LYS A 382 18.98 -2.75 16.12
C LYS A 382 18.76 -1.33 16.60
N ASN A 383 17.75 -0.65 16.07
CA ASN A 383 17.39 0.71 16.46
C ASN A 383 15.97 0.71 17.02
N VAL A 384 15.86 0.91 18.34
CA VAL A 384 14.57 1.02 19.02
C VAL A 384 14.16 2.49 19.07
N ASN A 385 13.02 2.80 18.51
CA ASN A 385 12.42 4.13 18.54
C ASN A 385 11.01 4.05 19.16
N PRO A 386 10.87 4.25 20.49
CA PRO A 386 9.60 4.03 21.18
C PRO A 386 8.42 4.85 20.61
N ASP A 387 8.70 6.01 20.03
CA ASP A 387 7.66 6.85 19.45
C ASP A 387 7.15 6.28 18.10
N ARG A 388 8.04 5.71 17.31
CA ARG A 388 7.69 5.10 16.03
C ARG A 388 7.19 3.66 16.22
N ASP A 389 7.80 2.89 17.11
CA ASP A 389 7.45 1.50 17.38
C ASP A 389 6.01 1.34 17.88
N ARG A 390 5.47 2.35 18.58
CA ARG A 390 4.08 2.35 19.04
C ARG A 390 3.07 2.85 18.00
N SER A 391 3.51 3.34 16.84
CA SER A 391 2.64 3.90 15.80
C SER A 391 1.86 2.79 15.08
N LEU A 392 0.56 2.99 14.89
CA LEU A 392 -0.31 2.09 14.14
C LEU A 392 0.21 1.85 12.71
N LEU A 393 0.74 2.88 12.06
CA LEU A 393 1.25 2.78 10.69
C LEU A 393 2.37 1.75 10.56
N MET A 394 3.27 1.67 11.54
CA MET A 394 4.37 0.69 11.54
C MET A 394 3.85 -0.74 11.67
N GLN A 395 2.81 -0.93 12.48
CA GLN A 395 2.18 -2.23 12.68
C GLN A 395 1.34 -2.65 11.47
N ALA A 396 0.64 -1.70 10.85
CA ALA A 396 -0.09 -1.91 9.60
C ALA A 396 0.88 -2.34 8.47
N ALA A 397 2.05 -1.71 8.39
CA ALA A 397 3.09 -2.09 7.44
C ALA A 397 3.58 -3.54 7.62
N ALA A 398 3.76 -3.98 8.87
CA ALA A 398 4.15 -5.37 9.17
C ALA A 398 3.05 -6.35 8.76
N LEU A 399 1.79 -6.06 9.12
CA LEU A 399 0.63 -6.86 8.74
C LEU A 399 0.51 -6.99 7.21
N GLU A 400 0.51 -5.87 6.49
CA GLU A 400 0.39 -5.85 5.03
C GLU A 400 1.55 -6.61 4.36
N SER A 401 2.76 -6.46 4.88
CA SER A 401 3.95 -7.11 4.34
C SER A 401 3.91 -8.63 4.51
N LEU A 402 3.54 -9.13 5.69
CA LEU A 402 3.40 -10.56 5.95
C LEU A 402 2.28 -11.18 5.12
N ALA A 403 1.12 -10.53 5.04
CA ALA A 403 0.00 -10.99 4.24
C ALA A 403 0.31 -10.95 2.72
N THR A 404 1.05 -9.93 2.26
CA THR A 404 1.50 -9.84 0.87
C THR A 404 2.50 -10.95 0.54
N ALA A 405 3.44 -11.26 1.45
CA ALA A 405 4.38 -12.37 1.29
C ALA A 405 3.64 -13.71 1.18
N ALA A 406 2.63 -13.96 2.02
CA ALA A 406 1.78 -15.14 1.95
C ALA A 406 1.09 -15.26 0.58
N LEU A 407 0.45 -14.18 0.13
CA LEU A 407 -0.22 -14.15 -1.19
C LEU A 407 0.77 -14.40 -2.34
N TYR A 408 1.95 -13.81 -2.29
CA TYR A 408 3.01 -13.99 -3.29
C TYR A 408 3.53 -15.43 -3.33
N LYS A 409 3.68 -16.08 -2.17
CA LYS A 409 4.06 -17.50 -2.07
C LYS A 409 2.91 -18.46 -2.44
N GLY A 410 1.71 -17.95 -2.71
CA GLY A 410 0.54 -18.77 -3.09
C GLY A 410 -0.15 -19.46 -1.91
N GLU A 411 0.17 -19.04 -0.68
CA GLU A 411 -0.47 -19.58 0.52
C GLU A 411 -1.97 -19.23 0.60
N ARG A 412 -2.72 -20.05 1.30
CA ARG A 412 -4.12 -19.84 1.68
C ARG A 412 -4.37 -20.48 3.05
N LYS A 413 -5.33 -19.93 3.80
CA LYS A 413 -5.82 -20.52 5.05
C LYS A 413 -6.56 -21.84 4.79
#